data_e31b82d3c9b3793d9bf33573367351e3
#
_entry.id   e31b82d3c9b3793d9bf33573367351e3
#
_cell.length_a   1.000
_cell.length_b   1.000
_cell.length_c   1.000
_cell.angle_alpha   90.00
_cell.angle_beta   90.00
_cell.angle_gamma   90.00
#
_symmetry.space_group_name_H-M   'P 1'
#
loop_
_entity.id
_entity.type
_entity.pdbx_description
1 polymer ?
#
loop_
_entity_poly.entity_id
_entity_poly.type
_entity_poly.pdbx_seq_one_letter_code
_entity_poly.pdbx_strand_id
1 'polypeptide(L)'
;MKEYIAEAEKDLLHTYNRYQIVLDKGEGVHLYDTDGKKYLDFVAGIAVFALGYQNKAYNDALKAQIDKVIHTSNYYYNVPAIEAARKIKKVSGMDRVFFTNSGAEAVEGAIKAARKYAYLKDGCTDHEIIAMNHSFHGRTMGALSVTGNPKYREAFQPMIG
;
A
#
# COMPACT_ATOMS: atom_id res chain seq x y z
N MET A 1 18.07 21.35 4.61
CA MET A 1 18.24 19.93 4.19
C MET A 1 19.08 19.10 5.15
N LYS A 2 20.36 19.43 5.39
CA LYS A 2 21.27 18.61 6.23
C LYS A 2 20.77 18.32 7.66
N GLU A 3 20.16 19.29 8.30
CA GLU A 3 19.58 19.14 9.65
C GLU A 3 18.48 18.09 9.70
N TYR A 4 17.49 18.16 8.78
CA TYR A 4 16.43 17.16 8.68
C TYR A 4 16.96 15.75 8.45
N ILE A 5 18.02 15.60 7.63
CA ILE A 5 18.65 14.29 7.41
C ILE A 5 19.30 13.78 8.69
N ALA A 6 20.05 14.64 9.40
CA ALA A 6 20.69 14.26 10.65
C ALA A 6 19.67 13.86 11.74
N GLU A 7 18.55 14.58 11.84
CA GLU A 7 17.46 14.22 12.75
C GLU A 7 16.79 12.90 12.33
N ALA A 8 16.51 12.71 11.03
CA ALA A 8 15.90 11.48 10.53
C ALA A 8 16.80 10.24 10.75
N GLU A 9 18.12 10.37 10.56
CA GLU A 9 19.07 9.28 10.85
C GLU A 9 19.16 8.93 12.34
N LYS A 10 18.89 9.88 13.21
CA LYS A 10 18.86 9.67 14.66
C LYS A 10 17.54 9.07 15.14
N ASP A 11 16.40 9.54 14.60
CA ASP A 11 15.08 9.30 15.18
C ASP A 11 14.29 8.20 14.44
N LEU A 12 14.63 7.90 13.17
CA LEU A 12 13.97 6.86 12.38
C LEU A 12 14.78 5.58 12.34
N LEU A 13 14.13 4.45 12.56
CA LEU A 13 14.76 3.15 12.39
C LEU A 13 15.29 3.00 10.95
N HIS A 14 16.55 2.61 10.83
CA HIS A 14 17.27 2.50 9.55
C HIS A 14 16.88 1.23 8.79
N THR A 15 15.67 1.20 8.26
CA THR A 15 15.12 0.11 7.43
C THR A 15 15.26 0.33 5.94
N TYR A 16 15.66 1.54 5.51
CA TYR A 16 15.85 1.93 4.11
C TYR A 16 17.12 2.76 3.92
N ASN A 17 17.80 2.56 2.82
CA ASN A 17 18.86 3.46 2.34
C ASN A 17 18.19 4.62 1.59
N ARG A 18 17.94 5.74 2.27
CA ARG A 18 17.29 6.90 1.68
C ARG A 18 18.26 7.74 0.87
N TYR A 19 17.78 8.30 -0.25
CA TYR A 19 18.52 9.35 -0.94
C TYR A 19 18.65 10.58 -0.03
N GLN A 20 19.77 11.28 -0.13
CA GLN A 20 20.07 12.46 0.69
C GLN A 20 19.36 13.70 0.17
N ILE A 21 18.03 13.61 0.05
CA ILE A 21 17.13 14.63 -0.45
C ILE A 21 15.96 14.73 0.53
N VAL A 22 15.60 15.94 0.93
CA VAL A 22 14.42 16.21 1.78
C VAL A 22 13.38 16.91 0.91
N LEU A 23 12.39 16.15 0.47
CA LEU A 23 11.27 16.67 -0.34
C LEU A 23 10.27 17.39 0.55
N ASP A 24 9.83 18.58 0.12
CA ASP A 24 8.93 19.44 0.87
C ASP A 24 7.58 19.64 0.18
N LYS A 25 7.57 19.86 -1.13
CA LYS A 25 6.33 20.06 -1.88
C LYS A 25 6.34 19.40 -3.25
N GLY A 26 5.15 19.22 -3.81
CA GLY A 26 4.95 18.74 -5.17
C GLY A 26 3.98 19.64 -5.94
N GLU A 27 4.15 19.71 -7.28
CA GLU A 27 3.27 20.42 -8.19
C GLU A 27 3.25 19.73 -9.56
N GLY A 28 2.09 19.29 -10.00
CA GLY A 28 1.95 18.49 -11.22
C GLY A 28 2.83 17.23 -11.15
N VAL A 29 3.83 17.13 -12.04
CA VAL A 29 4.78 16.02 -12.11
C VAL A 29 6.14 16.33 -11.46
N HIS A 30 6.21 17.39 -10.69
CA HIS A 30 7.46 17.85 -10.09
C HIS A 30 7.43 17.81 -8.57
N LEU A 31 8.57 17.48 -7.99
CA LEU A 31 8.87 17.60 -6.57
C LEU A 31 9.90 18.69 -6.34
N TYR A 32 9.89 19.28 -5.17
CA TYR A 32 10.84 20.30 -4.74
C TYR A 32 11.38 19.91 -3.36
N ASP A 33 12.68 20.07 -3.19
CA ASP A 33 13.29 19.87 -1.88
C ASP A 33 13.23 21.13 -1.01
N THR A 34 13.67 21.01 0.23
CA THR A 34 13.71 22.10 1.20
C THR A 34 14.62 23.26 0.81
N ASP A 35 15.52 23.06 -0.13
CA ASP A 35 16.41 24.11 -0.67
C ASP A 35 15.83 24.73 -1.96
N GLY A 36 14.62 24.31 -2.38
CA GLY A 36 13.90 24.82 -3.53
C GLY A 36 14.31 24.20 -4.87
N LYS A 37 15.18 23.19 -4.87
CA LYS A 37 15.59 22.50 -6.09
C LYS A 37 14.43 21.66 -6.63
N LYS A 38 14.20 21.77 -7.94
CA LYS A 38 13.13 21.10 -8.68
C LYS A 38 13.60 19.75 -9.23
N TYR A 39 12.77 18.73 -9.10
CA TYR A 39 12.97 17.37 -9.62
C TYR A 39 11.77 16.95 -10.46
N LEU A 40 12.02 16.27 -11.57
CA LEU A 40 10.97 15.59 -12.32
C LEU A 40 10.72 14.23 -11.66
N ASP A 41 9.49 13.99 -11.22
CA ASP A 41 9.14 12.80 -10.45
C ASP A 41 8.64 11.67 -11.35
N PHE A 42 9.53 10.72 -11.68
CA PHE A 42 9.17 9.46 -12.36
C PHE A 42 8.81 8.33 -11.40
N VAL A 43 8.91 8.53 -10.09
CA VAL A 43 8.61 7.52 -9.08
C VAL A 43 7.14 7.58 -8.66
N ALA A 44 6.60 8.81 -8.56
CA ALA A 44 5.21 9.08 -8.18
C ALA A 44 4.77 8.30 -6.91
N GLY A 45 5.66 8.25 -5.89
CA GLY A 45 5.40 7.45 -4.68
C GLY A 45 5.25 5.95 -4.94
N ILE A 46 5.97 5.40 -5.92
CA ILE A 46 5.83 4.03 -6.46
C ILE A 46 4.43 3.86 -7.07
N ALA A 47 4.11 4.75 -8.04
CA ALA A 47 2.86 4.83 -8.80
C ALA A 47 1.59 5.16 -7.98
N VAL A 48 1.73 5.64 -6.75
CA VAL A 48 0.59 6.04 -5.90
C VAL A 48 -0.01 7.38 -6.35
N PHE A 49 0.84 8.34 -6.75
CA PHE A 49 0.44 9.69 -7.18
C PHE A 49 0.26 9.80 -8.71
N ALA A 50 -0.49 8.89 -9.31
CA ALA A 50 -0.72 8.86 -10.74
C ALA A 50 -1.42 10.12 -11.30
N LEU A 51 -2.16 10.87 -10.48
CA LEU A 51 -2.81 12.13 -10.84
C LEU A 51 -1.86 13.35 -10.78
N GLY A 52 -0.64 13.16 -10.30
CA GLY A 52 0.29 14.24 -9.98
C GLY A 52 -0.08 15.00 -8.71
N TYR A 53 0.82 15.90 -8.31
CA TYR A 53 0.69 16.70 -7.11
C TYR A 53 -0.23 17.91 -7.34
N GLN A 54 -0.95 18.32 -6.30
CA GLN A 54 -1.89 19.46 -6.32
C GLN A 54 -3.01 19.33 -7.37
N ASN A 55 -3.45 18.13 -7.69
CA ASN A 55 -4.64 17.95 -8.52
C ASN A 55 -5.86 18.55 -7.81
N LYS A 56 -6.40 19.64 -8.40
CA LYS A 56 -7.46 20.43 -7.75
C LYS A 56 -8.70 19.58 -7.44
N ALA A 57 -9.18 18.81 -8.40
CA ALA A 57 -10.41 18.01 -8.22
C ALA A 57 -10.24 16.96 -7.11
N TYR A 58 -9.08 16.29 -7.06
CA TYR A 58 -8.75 15.34 -6.01
C TYR A 58 -8.66 16.01 -4.63
N ASN A 59 -7.91 17.11 -4.53
CA ASN A 59 -7.74 17.82 -3.27
C ASN A 59 -9.05 18.38 -2.73
N ASP A 60 -9.90 18.96 -3.59
CA ASP A 60 -11.20 19.51 -3.20
C ASP A 60 -12.15 18.40 -2.72
N ALA A 61 -12.14 17.24 -3.38
CA ALA A 61 -12.94 16.10 -2.94
C ALA A 61 -12.51 15.57 -1.55
N LEU A 62 -11.20 15.49 -1.28
CA LEU A 62 -10.67 15.10 0.02
C LEU A 62 -11.05 16.11 1.10
N LYS A 63 -10.88 17.42 0.86
CA LYS A 63 -11.26 18.48 1.82
C LYS A 63 -12.74 18.41 2.15
N ALA A 64 -13.60 18.28 1.12
CA ALA A 64 -15.04 18.18 1.32
C ALA A 64 -15.43 16.89 2.10
N GLN A 65 -14.69 15.79 1.95
CA GLN A 65 -14.96 14.57 2.69
C GLN A 65 -14.49 14.66 4.15
N ILE A 66 -13.37 15.35 4.43
CA ILE A 66 -12.87 15.61 5.79
C ILE A 66 -13.94 16.37 6.61
N ASP A 67 -14.60 17.36 6.00
CA ASP A 67 -15.66 18.14 6.66
C ASP A 67 -16.95 17.35 6.91
N LYS A 68 -17.12 16.18 6.30
CA LYS A 68 -18.29 15.29 6.51
C LYS A 68 -18.03 14.23 7.57
N VAL A 69 -17.16 13.27 7.23
CA VAL A 69 -16.81 12.14 8.10
C VAL A 69 -15.50 11.52 7.63
N ILE A 70 -14.58 11.34 8.55
CA ILE A 70 -13.26 10.75 8.28
C ILE A 70 -13.28 9.23 8.49
N HIS A 71 -13.88 8.76 9.60
CA HIS A 71 -13.85 7.34 9.97
C HIS A 71 -15.14 6.93 10.69
N THR A 72 -15.65 5.73 10.38
CA THR A 72 -16.86 5.17 10.99
C THR A 72 -16.68 3.73 11.50
N SER A 73 -15.52 3.15 11.39
CA SER A 73 -15.22 1.72 11.54
C SER A 73 -16.04 0.81 10.60
N ASN A 74 -15.78 -0.50 10.65
CA ASN A 74 -16.52 -1.50 9.86
C ASN A 74 -17.88 -1.90 10.48
N TYR A 75 -18.27 -1.30 11.59
CA TYR A 75 -19.59 -1.54 12.17
C TYR A 75 -20.71 -0.81 11.42
N TYR A 76 -20.36 0.19 10.61
CA TYR A 76 -21.32 1.00 9.88
C TYR A 76 -21.02 1.04 8.39
N TYR A 77 -22.04 1.16 7.59
CA TYR A 77 -21.90 1.47 6.17
C TYR A 77 -21.54 2.95 5.99
N ASN A 78 -20.72 3.25 5.00
CA ASN A 78 -20.43 4.63 4.61
C ASN A 78 -20.50 4.79 3.08
N VAL A 79 -20.90 5.97 2.65
CA VAL A 79 -21.15 6.27 1.23
C VAL A 79 -19.87 6.15 0.39
N PRO A 80 -18.72 6.74 0.78
CA PRO A 80 -17.51 6.65 -0.03
C PRO A 80 -17.04 5.23 -0.32
N ALA A 81 -17.08 4.34 0.67
CA ALA A 81 -16.65 2.95 0.48
C ALA A 81 -17.59 2.19 -0.48
N ILE A 82 -18.90 2.42 -0.37
CA ILE A 82 -19.90 1.79 -1.25
C ILE A 82 -19.72 2.26 -2.69
N GLU A 83 -19.55 3.57 -2.90
CA GLU A 83 -19.34 4.14 -4.24
C GLU A 83 -18.02 3.69 -4.85
N ALA A 84 -16.94 3.66 -4.07
CA ALA A 84 -15.65 3.14 -4.51
C ALA A 84 -15.74 1.67 -4.92
N ALA A 85 -16.38 0.82 -4.10
CA ALA A 85 -16.58 -0.59 -4.41
C ALA A 85 -17.38 -0.78 -5.71
N ARG A 86 -18.43 0.02 -5.92
CA ARG A 86 -19.25 -0.02 -7.15
C ARG A 86 -18.42 0.31 -8.39
N LYS A 87 -17.56 1.33 -8.31
CA LYS A 87 -16.67 1.73 -9.41
C LYS A 87 -15.62 0.66 -9.71
N ILE A 88 -14.97 0.13 -8.66
CA ILE A 88 -13.95 -0.92 -8.80
C ILE A 88 -14.56 -2.18 -9.42
N LYS A 89 -15.72 -2.63 -8.97
CA LYS A 89 -16.43 -3.78 -9.56
C LYS A 89 -16.65 -3.59 -11.06
N LYS A 90 -17.09 -2.41 -11.48
CA LYS A 90 -17.37 -2.11 -12.90
C LYS A 90 -16.13 -2.25 -13.78
N VAL A 91 -14.94 -1.86 -13.30
CA VAL A 91 -13.71 -1.87 -14.09
C VAL A 91 -12.89 -3.16 -13.94
N SER A 92 -13.06 -3.89 -12.84
CA SER A 92 -12.32 -5.13 -12.57
C SER A 92 -13.04 -6.40 -13.03
N GLY A 93 -14.36 -6.34 -13.21
CA GLY A 93 -15.19 -7.52 -13.45
C GLY A 93 -15.37 -8.44 -12.24
N MET A 94 -14.88 -8.06 -11.07
CA MET A 94 -15.04 -8.82 -9.82
C MET A 94 -16.38 -8.55 -9.16
N ASP A 95 -16.89 -9.52 -8.40
CA ASP A 95 -18.21 -9.41 -7.75
C ASP A 95 -18.18 -8.61 -6.44
N ARG A 96 -17.07 -8.62 -5.74
CA ARG A 96 -16.92 -7.99 -4.41
C ARG A 96 -15.56 -7.35 -4.23
N VAL A 97 -15.49 -6.38 -3.31
CA VAL A 97 -14.26 -5.67 -2.96
C VAL A 97 -14.04 -5.76 -1.45
N PHE A 98 -12.82 -6.01 -1.07
CA PHE A 98 -12.35 -5.95 0.31
C PHE A 98 -11.29 -4.85 0.41
N PHE A 99 -11.58 -3.80 1.18
CA PHE A 99 -10.66 -2.70 1.40
C PHE A 99 -9.74 -2.97 2.58
N THR A 100 -8.47 -2.64 2.41
CA THR A 100 -7.42 -2.76 3.43
C THR A 100 -6.57 -1.50 3.44
N ASN A 101 -5.69 -1.35 4.45
CA ASN A 101 -4.84 -0.17 4.59
C ASN A 101 -3.57 -0.25 3.72
N SER A 102 -3.21 -1.43 3.24
CA SER A 102 -1.98 -1.63 2.45
C SER A 102 -2.09 -2.82 1.51
N GLY A 103 -1.19 -2.87 0.51
CA GLY A 103 -1.04 -4.04 -0.35
C GLY A 103 -0.64 -5.32 0.41
N ALA A 104 0.17 -5.19 1.46
CA ALA A 104 0.51 -6.33 2.33
C ALA A 104 -0.73 -6.91 3.00
N GLU A 105 -1.60 -6.07 3.57
CA GLU A 105 -2.87 -6.52 4.16
C GLU A 105 -3.83 -7.12 3.12
N ALA A 106 -3.84 -6.58 1.90
CA ALA A 106 -4.63 -7.16 0.81
C ALA A 106 -4.16 -8.59 0.48
N VAL A 107 -2.84 -8.82 0.44
CA VAL A 107 -2.26 -10.17 0.25
C VAL A 107 -2.57 -11.08 1.43
N GLU A 108 -2.46 -10.60 2.68
CA GLU A 108 -2.91 -11.35 3.86
C GLU A 108 -4.38 -11.77 3.75
N GLY A 109 -5.23 -10.84 3.33
CA GLY A 109 -6.65 -11.12 3.06
C GLY A 109 -6.85 -12.18 1.98
N ALA A 110 -6.09 -12.11 0.88
CA ALA A 110 -6.14 -13.08 -0.22
C ALA A 110 -5.71 -14.48 0.24
N ILE A 111 -4.60 -14.60 0.99
CA ILE A 111 -4.13 -15.86 1.57
C ILE A 111 -5.21 -16.48 2.48
N LYS A 112 -5.79 -15.66 3.37
CA LYS A 112 -6.86 -16.12 4.27
C LYS A 112 -8.11 -16.54 3.53
N ALA A 113 -8.50 -15.80 2.49
CA ALA A 113 -9.66 -16.14 1.66
C ALA A 113 -9.45 -17.45 0.91
N ALA A 114 -8.26 -17.65 0.31
CA ALA A 114 -7.90 -18.87 -0.41
C ALA A 114 -7.92 -20.09 0.54
N ARG A 115 -7.28 -20.00 1.69
CA ARG A 115 -7.25 -21.06 2.70
C ARG A 115 -8.66 -21.36 3.24
N LYS A 116 -9.47 -20.34 3.53
CA LYS A 116 -10.85 -20.54 4.00
C LYS A 116 -11.72 -21.19 2.95
N TYR A 117 -11.57 -20.79 1.68
CA TYR A 117 -12.29 -21.40 0.57
C TYR A 117 -11.95 -22.88 0.42
N ALA A 118 -10.65 -23.24 0.43
CA ALA A 118 -10.20 -24.61 0.33
C ALA A 118 -10.74 -25.47 1.48
N TYR A 119 -10.62 -24.99 2.72
CA TYR A 119 -11.17 -25.65 3.91
C TYR A 119 -12.68 -25.90 3.83
N LEU A 120 -13.45 -24.93 3.33
CA LEU A 120 -14.91 -25.09 3.18
C LEU A 120 -15.28 -26.08 2.07
N LYS A 121 -14.37 -26.27 1.10
CA LYS A 121 -14.60 -27.18 -0.03
C LYS A 121 -14.38 -28.64 0.34
N ASP A 122 -13.34 -28.97 1.11
CA ASP A 122 -12.92 -30.34 1.36
C ASP A 122 -12.50 -30.65 2.81
N GLY A 123 -12.52 -29.66 3.70
CA GLY A 123 -12.17 -29.80 5.11
C GLY A 123 -10.66 -29.89 5.40
N CYS A 124 -9.80 -29.75 4.37
CA CYS A 124 -8.35 -29.86 4.51
C CYS A 124 -7.70 -28.50 4.79
N THR A 125 -6.53 -28.51 5.44
CA THR A 125 -5.75 -27.31 5.78
C THR A 125 -4.35 -27.28 5.18
N ASP A 126 -3.99 -28.31 4.41
CA ASP A 126 -2.67 -28.57 3.84
C ASP A 126 -2.51 -28.11 2.38
N HIS A 127 -3.45 -27.31 1.90
CA HIS A 127 -3.39 -26.73 0.55
C HIS A 127 -2.21 -25.77 0.39
N GLU A 128 -1.48 -25.95 -0.70
CA GLU A 128 -0.34 -25.11 -1.07
C GLU A 128 -0.79 -23.82 -1.77
N ILE A 129 0.02 -22.76 -1.63
CA ILE A 129 -0.11 -21.51 -2.36
C ILE A 129 1.09 -21.35 -3.26
N ILE A 130 0.84 -21.19 -4.56
CA ILE A 130 1.88 -20.96 -5.56
C ILE A 130 2.14 -19.45 -5.68
N ALA A 131 3.40 -19.05 -5.54
CA ALA A 131 3.84 -17.68 -5.76
C ALA A 131 4.91 -17.62 -6.87
N MET A 132 4.92 -16.51 -7.62
CA MET A 132 5.89 -16.33 -8.69
C MET A 132 7.29 -15.99 -8.13
N ASN A 133 8.33 -16.48 -8.78
CA ASN A 133 9.70 -16.07 -8.50
C ASN A 133 9.85 -14.56 -8.74
N HIS A 134 10.71 -13.92 -7.95
CA HIS A 134 10.97 -12.47 -8.00
C HIS A 134 9.76 -11.57 -7.71
N SER A 135 8.65 -12.13 -7.24
CA SER A 135 7.48 -11.36 -6.83
C SER A 135 7.74 -10.56 -5.54
N PHE A 136 6.98 -9.49 -5.37
CA PHE A 136 6.89 -8.75 -4.11
C PHE A 136 5.43 -8.67 -3.67
N HIS A 137 5.13 -9.23 -2.50
CA HIS A 137 3.77 -9.29 -1.97
C HIS A 137 3.59 -8.53 -0.65
N GLY A 138 4.66 -8.07 -0.02
CA GLY A 138 4.63 -7.30 1.21
C GLY A 138 5.66 -7.75 2.24
N ARG A 139 5.62 -7.12 3.41
CA ARG A 139 6.60 -7.32 4.50
C ARG A 139 5.98 -7.85 5.79
N THR A 140 4.67 -8.05 5.87
CA THR A 140 4.03 -8.84 6.96
C THR A 140 4.43 -10.30 6.81
N MET A 141 4.42 -11.06 7.88
CA MET A 141 4.93 -12.44 7.86
C MET A 141 4.22 -13.34 6.84
N GLY A 142 2.89 -13.23 6.69
CA GLY A 142 2.16 -13.98 5.66
C GLY A 142 2.45 -13.49 4.24
N ALA A 143 2.43 -12.19 3.98
CA ALA A 143 2.77 -11.64 2.68
C ALA A 143 4.25 -11.89 2.30
N LEU A 144 5.15 -11.87 3.30
CA LEU A 144 6.55 -12.20 3.12
C LEU A 144 6.75 -13.67 2.76
N SER A 145 5.94 -14.57 3.33
CA SER A 145 5.99 -16.02 3.02
C SER A 145 5.78 -16.32 1.54
N VAL A 146 4.94 -15.55 0.86
CA VAL A 146 4.67 -15.68 -0.58
C VAL A 146 5.49 -14.73 -1.46
N THR A 147 6.36 -13.90 -0.89
CA THR A 147 7.28 -13.02 -1.64
C THR A 147 8.41 -13.86 -2.25
N GLY A 148 8.55 -13.81 -3.58
CA GLY A 148 9.44 -14.69 -4.35
C GLY A 148 10.93 -14.33 -4.33
N ASN A 149 11.34 -13.25 -3.65
CA ASN A 149 12.75 -12.86 -3.54
C ASN A 149 13.37 -13.36 -2.23
N PRO A 150 14.34 -14.31 -2.29
CA PRO A 150 14.95 -14.89 -1.09
C PRO A 150 15.58 -13.87 -0.14
N LYS A 151 16.20 -12.80 -0.68
CA LYS A 151 16.85 -11.74 0.12
C LYS A 151 15.92 -11.06 1.11
N TYR A 152 14.62 -11.03 0.84
CA TYR A 152 13.65 -10.44 1.77
C TYR A 152 13.22 -11.41 2.87
N ARG A 153 13.41 -12.73 2.69
CA ARG A 153 12.88 -13.77 3.56
C ARG A 153 13.91 -14.43 4.46
N GLU A 154 15.16 -14.54 4.01
CA GLU A 154 16.18 -15.37 4.66
C GLU A 154 16.42 -15.06 6.13
N ALA A 155 16.41 -13.76 6.49
CA ALA A 155 16.62 -13.31 7.87
C ALA A 155 15.42 -13.54 8.80
N PHE A 156 14.26 -13.94 8.27
CA PHE A 156 12.99 -14.04 9.00
C PHE A 156 12.44 -15.46 9.04
N GLN A 157 13.28 -16.46 8.76
CA GLN A 157 12.90 -17.88 8.84
C GLN A 157 12.63 -18.32 10.29
N PRO A 158 11.71 -19.29 10.54
CA PRO A 158 10.85 -19.94 9.56
C PRO A 158 9.68 -19.06 9.11
N MET A 159 9.32 -19.15 7.82
CA MET A 159 8.15 -18.48 7.29
C MET A 159 6.85 -19.14 7.76
N ILE A 160 5.74 -18.44 7.65
CA ILE A 160 4.41 -19.00 7.85
C ILE A 160 4.12 -19.95 6.69
N GLY A 161 4.13 -21.26 6.98
CA GLY A 161 3.93 -22.34 6.03
C GLY A 161 2.53 -22.45 5.43
#